data_b1ebab61ce0ec1b599206c3e0eed3a69
#
_entry.id   b1ebab61ce0ec1b599206c3e0eed3a69
#
_cell.length_a   1.000
_cell.length_b   1.000
_cell.length_c   1.000
_cell.angle_alpha   90.00
_cell.angle_beta   90.00
_cell.angle_gamma   90.00
#
_symmetry.space_group_name_H-M   'P 1'
#
loop_
_entity.id
_entity.type
_entity.pdbx_description
1 polymer ?
#
loop_
_entity_poly.entity_id
_entity_poly.type
_entity_poly.pdbx_seq_one_letter_code
_entity_poly.pdbx_strand_id
1 'polypeptide(L)'
;MKSWLLPALLAAGAAFSVSCVHQTRVAGTTAPVSAPMSNWDRQVRNAVDAGDGDYQLRVLREKVAAEPDNITVRLELAKAYRERGYHEVSLEISRLAVARFPQLGDAQLALVRDLRDVNRRPEAITGLESFLQAHPESGAAYYSWLGILRDESGLWPLGEPAHRKALELTPSVDYLHNNLGYNLLMQKKNEEAAREFQEALKLNPGSQMARNNLGIALAHSNDTAQAVANWQATSDPATAHNNLAAVWIEKGNYSEARRELDLALGYNRAHPAALRNLELVARLDGNPATLKAKPLDPNATRDTRWQRYRTALRKLFVGPLDNSRPDAPKSASAH
;
A
#
# COMPACT_ATOMS: atom_id res chain seq x y z
N MET A 1 28.08 -19.69 -21.98
CA MET A 1 26.95 -18.95 -22.56
C MET A 1 26.04 -18.62 -21.39
N LYS A 2 26.06 -17.36 -20.94
CA LYS A 2 25.40 -16.92 -19.69
C LYS A 2 24.00 -16.43 -20.03
N SER A 3 23.01 -17.07 -19.42
CA SER A 3 21.59 -16.77 -19.53
C SER A 3 21.26 -15.45 -18.81
N TRP A 4 20.87 -14.45 -19.57
CA TRP A 4 20.19 -13.24 -19.11
C TRP A 4 18.69 -13.47 -19.17
N LEU A 5 18.09 -14.00 -18.12
CA LEU A 5 16.64 -14.08 -17.98
C LEU A 5 16.28 -14.03 -16.49
N LEU A 6 16.16 -12.82 -15.96
CA LEU A 6 15.36 -12.47 -14.80
C LEU A 6 15.57 -10.97 -14.55
N PRO A 7 14.60 -10.12 -14.86
CA PRO A 7 13.64 -9.69 -13.85
C PRO A 7 12.29 -9.31 -14.49
N ALA A 8 11.44 -10.26 -14.76
CA ALA A 8 10.10 -9.96 -15.25
C ALA A 8 8.99 -10.64 -14.43
N LEU A 9 9.32 -11.28 -13.33
CA LEU A 9 8.38 -12.14 -12.59
C LEU A 9 7.67 -11.49 -11.40
N LEU A 10 7.95 -10.24 -11.09
CA LEU A 10 7.33 -9.50 -9.96
C LEU A 10 6.05 -8.73 -10.33
N ALA A 11 5.55 -8.87 -11.57
CA ALA A 11 4.37 -8.13 -12.03
C ALA A 11 3.05 -8.91 -11.95
N ALA A 12 3.03 -10.11 -11.39
CA ALA A 12 1.83 -10.92 -11.35
C ALA A 12 1.24 -11.00 -9.94
N GLY A 13 0.52 -9.97 -9.53
CA GLY A 13 -0.64 -10.15 -8.69
C GLY A 13 -0.51 -10.08 -7.17
N ALA A 14 0.61 -9.66 -6.61
CA ALA A 14 0.54 -8.97 -5.34
C ALA A 14 0.60 -7.47 -5.67
N ALA A 15 -0.52 -6.79 -5.59
CA ALA A 15 -0.52 -5.35 -5.48
C ALA A 15 0.12 -5.02 -4.13
N PHE A 16 1.45 -5.11 -4.08
CA PHE A 16 2.22 -4.50 -3.01
C PHE A 16 2.07 -3.00 -3.21
N SER A 17 0.97 -2.47 -2.69
CA SER A 17 0.87 -1.05 -2.49
C SER A 17 1.97 -0.69 -1.49
N VAL A 18 3.14 -0.30 -2.01
CA VAL A 18 4.06 0.55 -1.29
C VAL A 18 3.30 1.85 -1.05
N SER A 19 2.43 1.84 -0.07
CA SER A 19 1.78 3.01 0.45
C SER A 19 2.44 3.34 1.78
N CYS A 20 3.57 3.98 1.68
CA CYS A 20 3.91 4.91 2.73
C CYS A 20 2.86 6.02 2.67
N VAL A 21 1.96 6.03 3.66
CA VAL A 21 1.00 7.10 3.98
C VAL A 21 -0.02 7.45 2.89
N HIS A 22 -1.28 7.04 3.15
CA HIS A 22 -2.56 7.62 2.70
C HIS A 22 -2.70 8.08 1.25
N GLN A 23 -3.45 7.27 0.48
CA GLN A 23 -4.55 7.78 -0.35
C GLN A 23 -5.47 6.65 -0.79
N THR A 24 -6.71 6.66 -0.30
CA THR A 24 -7.84 5.95 -0.89
C THR A 24 -8.09 6.51 -2.29
N ARG A 25 -7.82 5.72 -3.33
CA ARG A 25 -8.33 6.01 -4.67
C ARG A 25 -9.65 5.26 -4.87
N VAL A 26 -10.70 6.03 -5.03
CA VAL A 26 -11.98 5.56 -5.59
C VAL A 26 -11.73 5.15 -7.04
N ALA A 27 -12.13 3.94 -7.42
CA ALA A 27 -12.06 3.43 -8.78
C ALA A 27 -12.96 4.29 -9.69
N GLY A 28 -12.33 5.11 -10.53
CA GLY A 28 -12.99 5.86 -11.59
C GLY A 28 -12.73 5.18 -12.94
N THR A 29 -13.73 5.16 -13.78
CA THR A 29 -13.81 4.67 -15.15
C THR A 29 -12.59 4.98 -15.98
N THR A 30 -12.11 3.98 -16.72
CA THR A 30 -10.99 4.08 -17.68
C THR A 30 -11.33 5.06 -18.80
N ALA A 31 -10.81 6.28 -18.70
CA ALA A 31 -10.75 7.19 -19.85
C ALA A 31 -9.68 6.70 -20.85
N PRO A 32 -9.84 6.96 -22.15
CA PRO A 32 -8.86 6.55 -23.15
C PRO A 32 -7.50 7.15 -22.85
N VAL A 33 -6.45 6.33 -22.89
CA VAL A 33 -5.07 6.75 -22.70
C VAL A 33 -4.71 7.73 -23.82
N SER A 34 -4.72 9.02 -23.51
CA SER A 34 -4.21 10.05 -24.42
C SER A 34 -2.70 9.89 -24.59
N ALA A 35 -2.19 10.13 -25.78
CA ALA A 35 -0.75 10.13 -26.08
C ALA A 35 0.01 10.99 -25.03
N PRO A 36 1.23 10.57 -24.63
CA PRO A 36 1.99 11.32 -23.65
C PRO A 36 2.26 12.73 -24.18
N MET A 37 1.77 13.73 -23.46
CA MET A 37 2.00 15.14 -23.79
C MET A 37 3.49 15.48 -23.68
N SER A 38 3.98 16.35 -24.59
CA SER A 38 5.36 16.89 -24.50
C SER A 38 5.58 17.61 -23.15
N ASN A 39 6.84 17.74 -22.73
CA ASN A 39 7.17 18.50 -21.53
C ASN A 39 6.72 19.96 -21.64
N TRP A 40 6.77 20.52 -22.86
CA TRP A 40 6.29 21.87 -23.16
C TRP A 40 4.77 21.98 -22.98
N ASP A 41 3.99 21.08 -23.57
CA ASP A 41 2.53 21.08 -23.44
C ASP A 41 2.08 20.93 -21.99
N ARG A 42 2.83 20.13 -21.20
CA ARG A 42 2.60 20.02 -19.74
C ARG A 42 2.92 21.32 -19.01
N GLN A 43 4.02 21.99 -19.33
CA GLN A 43 4.36 23.26 -18.71
C GLN A 43 3.36 24.36 -19.08
N VAL A 44 2.97 24.45 -20.35
CA VAL A 44 1.95 25.39 -20.82
C VAL A 44 0.60 25.10 -20.16
N ARG A 45 0.19 23.84 -20.14
CA ARG A 45 -1.05 23.43 -19.46
C ARG A 45 -0.98 23.72 -17.95
N ASN A 46 0.11 23.39 -17.29
CA ASN A 46 0.32 23.70 -15.87
C ASN A 46 0.34 25.21 -15.60
N ALA A 47 0.85 26.02 -16.52
CA ALA A 47 0.84 27.48 -16.40
C ALA A 47 -0.56 28.08 -16.63
N VAL A 48 -1.32 27.53 -17.58
CA VAL A 48 -2.69 27.99 -17.92
C VAL A 48 -3.70 27.39 -16.93
N ASP A 49 -3.59 26.07 -16.62
CA ASP A 49 -4.53 25.36 -15.74
C ASP A 49 -4.13 25.44 -14.25
N ALA A 50 -2.99 26.06 -13.92
CA ALA A 50 -2.47 26.12 -12.55
C ALA A 50 -3.39 26.89 -11.58
N GLY A 51 -4.65 26.57 -11.64
CA GLY A 51 -5.70 26.90 -10.69
C GLY A 51 -6.52 28.14 -11.02
N ASP A 52 -6.66 28.55 -12.28
CA ASP A 52 -7.58 29.64 -12.62
C ASP A 52 -9.05 29.31 -12.31
N GLY A 53 -9.39 28.01 -12.21
CA GLY A 53 -10.71 27.52 -11.76
C GLY A 53 -10.77 27.02 -10.32
N ASP A 54 -9.62 26.84 -9.64
CA ASP A 54 -9.59 26.31 -8.29
C ASP A 54 -9.55 27.42 -7.24
N TYR A 55 -10.67 27.59 -6.56
CA TYR A 55 -10.84 28.61 -5.53
C TYR A 55 -9.80 28.50 -4.41
N GLN A 56 -9.47 27.29 -3.96
CA GLN A 56 -8.52 27.09 -2.87
C GLN A 56 -7.09 27.48 -3.28
N LEU A 57 -6.66 27.08 -4.48
CA LEU A 57 -5.36 27.49 -5.01
C LEU A 57 -5.27 29.01 -5.18
N ARG A 58 -6.34 29.65 -5.66
CA ARG A 58 -6.40 31.11 -5.77
C ARG A 58 -6.23 31.78 -4.41
N VAL A 59 -6.99 31.36 -3.40
CA VAL A 59 -6.89 31.91 -2.04
C VAL A 59 -5.49 31.72 -1.46
N LEU A 60 -4.87 30.56 -1.65
CA LEU A 60 -3.52 30.29 -1.16
C LEU A 60 -2.47 31.15 -1.90
N ARG A 61 -2.62 31.37 -3.22
CA ARG A 61 -1.74 32.26 -3.98
C ARG A 61 -1.85 33.71 -3.51
N GLU A 62 -3.08 34.19 -3.27
CA GLU A 62 -3.32 35.53 -2.73
C GLU A 62 -2.70 35.69 -1.35
N LYS A 63 -2.82 34.70 -0.47
CA LYS A 63 -2.17 34.69 0.85
C LYS A 63 -0.64 34.73 0.73
N VAL A 64 -0.03 33.90 -0.14
CA VAL A 64 1.42 33.91 -0.36
C VAL A 64 1.88 35.28 -0.93
N ALA A 65 1.07 35.91 -1.78
CA ALA A 65 1.38 37.25 -2.30
C ALA A 65 1.30 38.32 -1.22
N ALA A 66 0.33 38.23 -0.32
CA ALA A 66 0.18 39.16 0.81
C ALA A 66 1.25 38.93 1.91
N GLU A 67 1.67 37.67 2.11
CA GLU A 67 2.62 37.27 3.16
C GLU A 67 3.78 36.46 2.55
N PRO A 68 4.67 37.07 1.76
CA PRO A 68 5.69 36.35 0.96
C PRO A 68 6.73 35.62 1.84
N ASP A 69 6.88 36.00 3.10
CA ASP A 69 7.79 35.39 4.07
C ASP A 69 7.09 34.35 4.98
N ASN A 70 5.78 34.20 4.85
CA ASN A 70 5.06 33.19 5.58
C ASN A 70 5.28 31.82 4.94
N ILE A 71 6.24 31.08 5.49
CA ILE A 71 6.63 29.76 5.01
C ILE A 71 5.48 28.75 5.12
N THR A 72 4.66 28.82 6.16
CA THR A 72 3.55 27.89 6.38
C THR A 72 2.55 27.96 5.23
N VAL A 73 2.13 29.18 4.84
CA VAL A 73 1.20 29.38 3.71
C VAL A 73 1.83 28.93 2.40
N ARG A 74 3.15 29.16 2.22
CA ARG A 74 3.88 28.69 1.03
C ARG A 74 3.92 27.17 0.93
N LEU A 75 4.17 26.46 2.05
CA LEU A 75 4.15 25.00 2.10
C LEU A 75 2.73 24.44 1.94
N GLU A 76 1.71 25.12 2.45
CA GLU A 76 0.31 24.78 2.17
C GLU A 76 -0.01 24.88 0.68
N LEU A 77 0.46 25.92 -0.01
CA LEU A 77 0.29 26.06 -1.44
C LEU A 77 1.01 24.95 -2.21
N ALA A 78 2.26 24.63 -1.86
CA ALA A 78 3.00 23.51 -2.45
C ALA A 78 2.22 22.19 -2.28
N LYS A 79 1.76 21.90 -1.05
CA LYS A 79 0.95 20.73 -0.74
C LYS A 79 -0.34 20.69 -1.59
N ALA A 80 -1.04 21.82 -1.71
CA ALA A 80 -2.27 21.91 -2.48
C ALA A 80 -2.06 21.62 -3.98
N TYR A 81 -0.96 22.10 -4.56
CA TYR A 81 -0.56 21.77 -5.92
C TYR A 81 -0.22 20.29 -6.08
N ARG A 82 0.56 19.70 -5.15
CA ARG A 82 0.92 18.28 -5.18
C ARG A 82 -0.31 17.38 -5.13
N GLU A 83 -1.26 17.65 -4.24
CA GLU A 83 -2.50 16.88 -4.09
C GLU A 83 -3.37 16.89 -5.35
N ARG A 84 -3.23 17.90 -6.20
CA ARG A 84 -3.91 18.03 -7.49
C ARG A 84 -3.11 17.47 -8.67
N GLY A 85 -1.92 16.93 -8.40
CA GLY A 85 -1.05 16.34 -9.43
C GLY A 85 -0.14 17.34 -10.15
N TYR A 86 -0.09 18.59 -9.71
CA TYR A 86 0.83 19.61 -10.26
C TYR A 86 2.21 19.50 -9.59
N HIS A 87 2.85 18.34 -9.70
CA HIS A 87 4.06 17.99 -8.95
C HIS A 87 5.24 18.91 -9.26
N GLU A 88 5.41 19.33 -10.51
CA GLU A 88 6.50 20.25 -10.90
C GLU A 88 6.34 21.65 -10.30
N VAL A 89 5.10 22.14 -10.21
CA VAL A 89 4.81 23.43 -9.58
C VAL A 89 5.08 23.35 -8.07
N SER A 90 4.62 22.27 -7.43
CA SER A 90 4.91 22.02 -6.01
C SER A 90 6.41 21.97 -5.74
N LEU A 91 7.15 21.23 -6.58
CA LEU A 91 8.61 21.12 -6.47
C LEU A 91 9.29 22.50 -6.52
N GLU A 92 8.88 23.36 -7.46
CA GLU A 92 9.49 24.69 -7.60
C GLU A 92 9.21 25.56 -6.37
N ILE A 93 7.99 25.52 -5.83
CA ILE A 93 7.64 26.22 -4.61
C ILE A 93 8.46 25.70 -3.42
N SER A 94 8.64 24.38 -3.29
CA SER A 94 9.42 23.78 -2.21
C SER A 94 10.92 24.10 -2.34
N ARG A 95 11.46 24.17 -3.55
CA ARG A 95 12.85 24.63 -3.80
C ARG A 95 13.07 26.07 -3.36
N LEU A 96 12.15 26.96 -3.74
CA LEU A 96 12.20 28.35 -3.32
C LEU A 96 12.08 28.47 -1.79
N ALA A 97 11.27 27.64 -1.15
CA ALA A 97 11.13 27.58 0.30
C ALA A 97 12.45 27.18 0.97
N VAL A 98 13.10 26.12 0.50
CA VAL A 98 14.42 25.69 1.03
C VAL A 98 15.51 26.71 0.77
N ALA A 99 15.54 27.32 -0.43
CA ALA A 99 16.53 28.36 -0.76
C ALA A 99 16.43 29.57 0.19
N ARG A 100 15.22 29.97 0.56
CA ARG A 100 14.98 31.10 1.47
C ARG A 100 15.13 30.71 2.95
N PHE A 101 14.78 29.50 3.33
CA PHE A 101 14.76 29.00 4.72
C PHE A 101 15.49 27.66 4.83
N PRO A 102 16.81 27.61 4.58
CA PRO A 102 17.55 26.33 4.48
C PRO A 102 17.60 25.55 5.79
N GLN A 103 17.41 26.23 6.93
CA GLN A 103 17.40 25.61 8.26
C GLN A 103 16.02 25.04 8.64
N LEU A 104 14.98 25.31 7.84
CA LEU A 104 13.63 24.89 8.20
C LEU A 104 13.36 23.48 7.71
N GLY A 105 13.25 22.56 8.66
CA GLY A 105 13.03 21.14 8.38
C GLY A 105 11.75 20.85 7.60
N ASP A 106 10.65 21.57 7.86
CA ASP A 106 9.39 21.38 7.14
C ASP A 106 9.52 21.72 5.64
N ALA A 107 10.31 22.74 5.29
CA ALA A 107 10.62 23.06 3.90
C ALA A 107 11.43 21.91 3.26
N GLN A 108 12.42 21.38 3.98
CA GLN A 108 13.21 20.26 3.51
C GLN A 108 12.35 18.99 3.29
N LEU A 109 11.45 18.67 4.21
CA LEU A 109 10.53 17.53 4.05
C LEU A 109 9.53 17.74 2.90
N ALA A 110 9.09 18.96 2.65
CA ALA A 110 8.25 19.28 1.49
C ALA A 110 9.02 19.02 0.19
N LEU A 111 10.25 19.54 0.09
CA LEU A 111 11.13 19.31 -1.06
C LEU A 111 11.41 17.83 -1.31
N VAL A 112 11.70 17.08 -0.25
CA VAL A 112 11.92 15.60 -0.32
C VAL A 112 10.72 14.89 -0.93
N ARG A 113 9.49 15.22 -0.48
CA ARG A 113 8.26 14.62 -1.01
C ARG A 113 8.05 14.96 -2.48
N ASP A 114 8.26 16.22 -2.85
CA ASP A 114 8.07 16.67 -4.22
C ASP A 114 9.11 16.06 -5.17
N LEU A 115 10.37 15.97 -4.76
CA LEU A 115 11.43 15.29 -5.53
C LEU A 115 11.13 13.80 -5.73
N ARG A 116 10.59 13.12 -4.70
CA ARG A 116 10.14 11.73 -4.81
C ARG A 116 9.01 11.59 -5.84
N ASP A 117 8.01 12.48 -5.77
CA ASP A 117 6.83 12.41 -6.64
C ASP A 117 7.17 12.64 -8.12
N VAL A 118 8.21 13.44 -8.41
CA VAL A 118 8.76 13.61 -9.77
C VAL A 118 9.89 12.62 -10.10
N ASN A 119 10.07 11.57 -9.29
CA ASN A 119 11.06 10.50 -9.50
C ASN A 119 12.54 10.95 -9.45
N ARG A 120 12.85 12.02 -8.73
CA ARG A 120 14.21 12.54 -8.50
C ARG A 120 14.78 12.10 -7.16
N ARG A 121 14.66 10.79 -6.83
CA ARG A 121 15.08 10.22 -5.54
C ARG A 121 16.54 10.46 -5.20
N PRO A 122 17.53 10.34 -6.13
CA PRO A 122 18.93 10.61 -5.77
C PRO A 122 19.15 12.04 -5.24
N GLU A 123 18.48 13.04 -5.82
CA GLU A 123 18.55 14.42 -5.34
C GLU A 123 17.90 14.57 -3.95
N ALA A 124 16.77 13.92 -3.74
CA ALA A 124 16.10 13.92 -2.43
C ALA A 124 16.97 13.28 -1.33
N ILE A 125 17.64 12.16 -1.64
CA ILE A 125 18.58 11.49 -0.71
C ILE A 125 19.73 12.42 -0.36
N THR A 126 20.44 12.94 -1.37
CA THR A 126 21.60 13.83 -1.15
C THR A 126 21.22 15.07 -0.37
N GLY A 127 20.09 15.71 -0.71
CA GLY A 127 19.61 16.88 0.00
C GLY A 127 19.27 16.60 1.45
N LEU A 128 18.60 15.47 1.72
CA LEU A 128 18.23 15.09 3.07
C LEU A 128 19.44 14.64 3.91
N GLU A 129 20.40 13.94 3.32
CA GLU A 129 21.67 13.58 3.97
C GLU A 129 22.45 14.85 4.39
N SER A 130 22.57 15.82 3.48
CA SER A 130 23.24 17.09 3.77
C SER A 130 22.54 17.87 4.90
N PHE A 131 21.21 17.88 4.87
CA PHE A 131 20.41 18.50 5.93
C PHE A 131 20.63 17.81 7.29
N LEU A 132 20.58 16.47 7.33
CA LEU A 132 20.78 15.69 8.55
C LEU A 132 22.21 15.77 9.10
N GLN A 133 23.20 15.95 8.22
CA GLN A 133 24.58 16.21 8.63
C GLN A 133 24.74 17.56 9.33
N ALA A 134 24.02 18.58 8.86
CA ALA A 134 23.99 19.91 9.48
C ALA A 134 23.10 19.96 10.74
N HIS A 135 22.10 19.08 10.82
CA HIS A 135 21.07 19.04 11.88
C HIS A 135 20.89 17.62 12.43
N PRO A 136 21.90 17.04 13.09
CA PRO A 136 21.85 15.66 13.61
C PRO A 136 20.77 15.45 14.68
N GLU A 137 20.30 16.52 15.32
CA GLU A 137 19.21 16.56 16.30
C GLU A 137 17.82 16.45 15.66
N SER A 138 17.73 16.38 14.34
CA SER A 138 16.45 16.30 13.63
C SER A 138 15.62 15.11 14.07
N GLY A 139 14.29 15.29 14.10
CA GLY A 139 13.35 14.29 14.59
C GLY A 139 13.23 13.06 13.70
N ALA A 140 12.53 12.04 14.19
CA ALA A 140 12.35 10.73 13.55
C ALA A 140 11.84 10.80 12.10
N ALA A 141 11.02 11.80 11.77
CA ALA A 141 10.44 11.94 10.43
C ALA A 141 11.50 12.07 9.33
N TYR A 142 12.60 12.76 9.58
CA TYR A 142 13.68 12.96 8.60
C TYR A 142 14.42 11.67 8.32
N TYR A 143 14.77 10.94 9.37
CA TYR A 143 15.41 9.62 9.25
C TYR A 143 14.49 8.59 8.60
N SER A 144 13.20 8.61 8.93
CA SER A 144 12.20 7.75 8.28
C SER A 144 12.12 8.03 6.78
N TRP A 145 12.09 9.30 6.37
CA TRP A 145 12.08 9.65 4.95
C TRP A 145 13.37 9.25 4.23
N LEU A 146 14.53 9.40 4.88
CA LEU A 146 15.81 8.94 4.31
C LEU A 146 15.79 7.43 4.09
N GLY A 147 15.30 6.67 5.07
CA GLY A 147 15.12 5.22 4.94
C GLY A 147 14.21 4.85 3.78
N ILE A 148 13.02 5.48 3.69
CA ILE A 148 12.05 5.25 2.62
C ILE A 148 12.64 5.53 1.23
N LEU A 149 13.34 6.66 1.05
CA LEU A 149 13.95 7.01 -0.24
C LEU A 149 15.02 6.01 -0.68
N ARG A 150 15.83 5.53 0.26
CA ARG A 150 16.84 4.50 0.01
C ARG A 150 16.19 3.17 -0.35
N ASP A 151 15.13 2.80 0.36
CA ASP A 151 14.34 1.58 0.09
C ASP A 151 13.71 1.62 -1.30
N GLU A 152 13.05 2.72 -1.67
CA GLU A 152 12.48 2.90 -3.01
C GLU A 152 13.52 2.94 -4.13
N SER A 153 14.78 3.17 -3.77
CA SER A 153 15.93 3.10 -4.68
C SER A 153 16.59 1.72 -4.71
N GLY A 154 16.05 0.73 -3.98
CA GLY A 154 16.61 -0.61 -3.85
C GLY A 154 17.85 -0.71 -2.95
N LEU A 155 18.16 0.35 -2.21
CA LEU A 155 19.36 0.47 -1.35
C LEU A 155 19.03 0.00 0.08
N TRP A 156 18.42 -1.18 0.20
CA TRP A 156 17.89 -1.74 1.46
C TRP A 156 18.90 -1.70 2.62
N PRO A 157 20.16 -2.17 2.45
CA PRO A 157 21.14 -2.13 3.55
C PRO A 157 21.50 -0.71 4.00
N LEU A 158 21.36 0.29 3.12
CA LEU A 158 21.60 1.68 3.47
C LEU A 158 20.36 2.33 4.12
N GLY A 159 19.15 1.82 3.82
CA GLY A 159 17.91 2.28 4.43
C GLY A 159 17.77 1.88 5.89
N GLU A 160 18.23 0.67 6.25
CA GLU A 160 18.08 0.11 7.60
C GLU A 160 18.59 1.02 8.73
N PRO A 161 19.83 1.58 8.68
CA PRO A 161 20.31 2.47 9.76
C PRO A 161 19.43 3.70 9.95
N ALA A 162 18.86 4.24 8.88
CA ALA A 162 17.98 5.38 8.96
C ALA A 162 16.64 5.01 9.63
N HIS A 163 16.04 3.88 9.29
CA HIS A 163 14.83 3.39 9.97
C HIS A 163 15.07 3.09 11.45
N ARG A 164 16.21 2.47 11.80
CA ARG A 164 16.58 2.21 13.20
C ARG A 164 16.76 3.51 13.98
N LYS A 165 17.38 4.53 13.35
CA LYS A 165 17.53 5.85 13.98
C LYS A 165 16.19 6.54 14.21
N ALA A 166 15.26 6.43 13.28
CA ALA A 166 13.89 6.94 13.45
C ALA A 166 13.19 6.29 14.64
N LEU A 167 13.31 4.95 14.80
CA LEU A 167 12.75 4.21 15.92
C LEU A 167 13.44 4.55 17.26
N GLU A 168 14.76 4.72 17.27
CA GLU A 168 15.50 5.18 18.45
C GLU A 168 14.93 6.51 18.99
N LEU A 169 14.62 7.43 18.09
CA LEU A 169 14.07 8.74 18.42
C LEU A 169 12.59 8.68 18.84
N THR A 170 11.82 7.77 18.28
CA THR A 170 10.37 7.68 18.54
C THR A 170 9.88 6.22 18.47
N PRO A 171 10.09 5.43 19.53
CA PRO A 171 9.83 3.99 19.52
C PRO A 171 8.34 3.61 19.59
N SER A 172 7.46 4.55 19.89
CA SER A 172 6.01 4.28 20.09
C SER A 172 5.15 4.58 18.86
N VAL A 173 5.74 4.56 17.66
CA VAL A 173 5.03 4.88 16.42
C VAL A 173 4.99 3.66 15.51
N ASP A 174 3.79 3.14 15.28
CA ASP A 174 3.54 1.88 14.56
C ASP A 174 4.11 1.84 13.13
N TYR A 175 3.96 2.92 12.37
CA TYR A 175 4.46 2.95 10.98
C TYR A 175 6.00 2.91 10.89
N LEU A 176 6.75 3.35 11.91
CA LEU A 176 8.21 3.25 11.92
C LEU A 176 8.66 1.79 12.06
N HIS A 177 8.01 1.02 12.92
CA HIS A 177 8.21 -0.43 13.02
C HIS A 177 7.85 -1.12 11.72
N ASN A 178 6.72 -0.76 11.11
CA ASN A 178 6.32 -1.33 9.81
C ASN A 178 7.36 -1.03 8.71
N ASN A 179 7.92 0.19 8.66
CA ASN A 179 8.91 0.57 7.66
C ASN A 179 10.23 -0.19 7.86
N LEU A 180 10.71 -0.31 9.11
CA LEU A 180 11.89 -1.15 9.38
C LEU A 180 11.62 -2.61 9.06
N GLY A 181 10.47 -3.15 9.46
CA GLY A 181 10.06 -4.51 9.14
C GLY A 181 10.05 -4.78 7.63
N TYR A 182 9.52 -3.84 6.85
CA TYR A 182 9.51 -3.96 5.39
C TYR A 182 10.94 -3.93 4.80
N ASN A 183 11.78 -3.03 5.26
CA ASN A 183 13.20 -2.98 4.86
C ASN A 183 13.91 -4.30 5.16
N LEU A 184 13.72 -4.86 6.37
CA LEU A 184 14.31 -6.14 6.78
C LEU A 184 13.77 -7.32 5.95
N LEU A 185 12.47 -7.32 5.63
CA LEU A 185 11.85 -8.33 4.77
C LEU A 185 12.49 -8.35 3.37
N MET A 186 12.72 -7.17 2.79
CA MET A 186 13.37 -7.05 1.48
C MET A 186 14.84 -7.48 1.52
N GLN A 187 15.48 -7.44 2.69
CA GLN A 187 16.80 -8.01 2.93
C GLN A 187 16.77 -9.53 3.27
N LYS A 188 15.60 -10.17 3.25
CA LYS A 188 15.35 -11.56 3.63
C LYS A 188 15.67 -11.88 5.11
N LYS A 189 15.67 -10.86 5.96
CA LYS A 189 15.79 -10.98 7.43
C LYS A 189 14.39 -11.21 8.02
N ASN A 190 13.76 -12.33 7.63
CA ASN A 190 12.33 -12.56 7.81
C ASN A 190 11.89 -12.59 9.26
N GLU A 191 12.68 -13.21 10.16
CA GLU A 191 12.37 -13.30 11.59
C GLU A 191 12.46 -11.93 12.28
N GLU A 192 13.43 -11.09 11.87
CA GLU A 192 13.55 -9.73 12.38
C GLU A 192 12.37 -8.89 11.86
N ALA A 193 12.04 -9.00 10.58
CA ALA A 193 10.91 -8.34 9.99
C ALA A 193 9.59 -8.69 10.70
N ALA A 194 9.38 -9.98 11.00
CA ALA A 194 8.20 -10.44 11.73
C ALA A 194 8.09 -9.79 13.12
N ARG A 195 9.22 -9.67 13.86
CA ARG A 195 9.22 -8.98 15.15
C ARG A 195 8.82 -7.51 15.03
N GLU A 196 9.35 -6.81 14.04
CA GLU A 196 9.01 -5.40 13.84
C GLU A 196 7.53 -5.21 13.46
N PHE A 197 6.97 -6.07 12.61
CA PHE A 197 5.54 -6.03 12.29
C PHE A 197 4.67 -6.37 13.51
N GLN A 198 5.12 -7.27 14.39
CA GLN A 198 4.42 -7.56 15.64
C GLN A 198 4.42 -6.35 16.58
N GLU A 199 5.54 -5.63 16.70
CA GLU A 199 5.58 -4.37 17.46
C GLU A 199 4.65 -3.31 16.85
N ALA A 200 4.65 -3.16 15.53
CA ALA A 200 3.70 -2.28 14.84
C ALA A 200 2.24 -2.64 15.18
N LEU A 201 1.90 -3.93 15.24
CA LEU A 201 0.56 -4.40 15.59
C LEU A 201 0.21 -4.29 17.08
N LYS A 202 1.20 -4.32 17.99
CA LYS A 202 0.96 -3.99 19.41
C LYS A 202 0.56 -2.53 19.58
N LEU A 203 1.23 -1.63 18.84
CA LEU A 203 0.93 -0.20 18.87
C LEU A 203 -0.37 0.14 18.13
N ASN A 204 -0.63 -0.53 17.01
CA ASN A 204 -1.83 -0.34 16.20
C ASN A 204 -2.40 -1.69 15.73
N PRO A 205 -3.26 -2.35 16.53
CA PRO A 205 -3.85 -3.65 16.19
C PRO A 205 -4.70 -3.62 14.91
N GLY A 206 -5.17 -2.44 14.49
CA GLY A 206 -5.96 -2.22 13.28
C GLY A 206 -5.13 -2.09 11.99
N SER A 207 -3.80 -2.06 12.07
CA SER A 207 -2.94 -1.90 10.89
C SER A 207 -3.02 -3.10 9.96
N GLN A 208 -3.84 -2.98 8.91
CA GLN A 208 -3.95 -4.01 7.87
C GLN A 208 -2.62 -4.22 7.13
N MET A 209 -1.85 -3.14 6.94
CA MET A 209 -0.55 -3.19 6.28
C MET A 209 0.45 -4.02 7.10
N ALA A 210 0.61 -3.72 8.39
CA ALA A 210 1.52 -4.46 9.25
C ALA A 210 1.12 -5.94 9.36
N ARG A 211 -0.19 -6.23 9.43
CA ARG A 211 -0.69 -7.60 9.48
C ARG A 211 -0.45 -8.37 8.19
N ASN A 212 -0.65 -7.74 7.04
CA ASN A 212 -0.32 -8.34 5.75
C ASN A 212 1.18 -8.63 5.61
N ASN A 213 2.02 -7.66 5.99
CA ASN A 213 3.47 -7.79 5.93
C ASN A 213 3.98 -8.86 6.93
N LEU A 214 3.37 -8.95 8.12
CA LEU A 214 3.65 -10.04 9.06
C LEU A 214 3.35 -11.40 8.44
N GLY A 215 2.21 -11.55 7.77
CA GLY A 215 1.87 -12.78 7.05
C GLY A 215 2.94 -13.17 6.02
N ILE A 216 3.45 -12.20 5.26
CA ILE A 216 4.52 -12.43 4.28
C ILE A 216 5.81 -12.88 4.99
N ALA A 217 6.24 -12.19 6.04
CA ALA A 217 7.45 -12.53 6.78
C ALA A 217 7.37 -13.94 7.40
N LEU A 218 6.23 -14.29 8.00
CA LEU A 218 5.97 -15.63 8.56
C LEU A 218 5.99 -16.72 7.47
N ALA A 219 5.38 -16.47 6.31
CA ALA A 219 5.40 -17.42 5.19
C ALA A 219 6.83 -17.64 4.65
N HIS A 220 7.65 -16.60 4.60
CA HIS A 220 9.06 -16.73 4.24
C HIS A 220 9.88 -17.48 5.29
N SER A 221 9.52 -17.35 6.57
CA SER A 221 10.11 -18.16 7.68
C SER A 221 9.50 -19.56 7.81
N ASN A 222 8.63 -19.98 6.86
CA ASN A 222 7.92 -21.25 6.84
C ASN A 222 6.86 -21.45 7.94
N ASP A 223 6.51 -20.42 8.70
CA ASP A 223 5.35 -20.46 9.60
C ASP A 223 4.05 -20.17 8.83
N THR A 224 3.67 -21.11 7.99
CA THR A 224 2.55 -20.96 7.06
C THR A 224 1.20 -20.88 7.76
N ALA A 225 1.04 -21.54 8.91
CA ALA A 225 -0.20 -21.52 9.67
C ALA A 225 -0.49 -20.11 10.23
N GLN A 226 0.51 -19.50 10.87
CA GLN A 226 0.37 -18.14 11.36
C GLN A 226 0.27 -17.11 10.21
N ALA A 227 0.95 -17.33 9.08
CA ALA A 227 0.81 -16.48 7.91
C ALA A 227 -0.64 -16.44 7.40
N VAL A 228 -1.25 -17.60 7.19
CA VAL A 228 -2.66 -17.71 6.74
C VAL A 228 -3.59 -17.08 7.78
N ALA A 229 -3.40 -17.31 9.07
CA ALA A 229 -4.22 -16.73 10.14
C ALA A 229 -4.16 -15.19 10.13
N ASN A 230 -2.98 -14.60 9.94
CA ASN A 230 -2.82 -13.15 9.84
C ASN A 230 -3.55 -12.58 8.62
N TRP A 231 -3.46 -13.23 7.45
CA TRP A 231 -4.18 -12.77 6.26
C TRP A 231 -5.69 -12.95 6.39
N GLN A 232 -6.18 -14.04 6.99
CA GLN A 232 -7.61 -14.26 7.23
C GLN A 232 -8.23 -13.25 8.19
N ALA A 233 -7.43 -12.64 9.06
CA ALA A 233 -7.90 -11.56 9.93
C ALA A 233 -8.23 -10.26 9.18
N THR A 234 -7.79 -10.11 7.92
CA THR A 234 -7.97 -8.89 7.12
C THR A 234 -8.57 -9.15 5.73
N SER A 235 -8.66 -10.41 5.32
CA SER A 235 -9.18 -10.81 4.01
C SER A 235 -9.97 -12.11 4.09
N ASP A 236 -10.61 -12.48 2.98
CA ASP A 236 -11.31 -13.78 2.88
C ASP A 236 -10.31 -14.95 2.79
N PRO A 237 -10.76 -16.19 3.12
CA PRO A 237 -9.90 -17.38 3.09
C PRO A 237 -9.28 -17.66 1.72
N ALA A 238 -9.98 -17.37 0.61
CA ALA A 238 -9.43 -17.58 -0.73
C ALA A 238 -8.23 -16.68 -1.00
N THR A 239 -8.34 -15.41 -0.60
CA THR A 239 -7.23 -14.43 -0.69
C THR A 239 -6.05 -14.86 0.19
N ALA A 240 -6.28 -15.33 1.42
CA ALA A 240 -5.22 -15.75 2.32
C ALA A 240 -4.42 -16.94 1.74
N HIS A 241 -5.09 -17.98 1.23
CA HIS A 241 -4.43 -19.12 0.59
C HIS A 241 -3.74 -18.72 -0.72
N ASN A 242 -4.33 -17.81 -1.50
CA ASN A 242 -3.66 -17.26 -2.69
C ASN A 242 -2.37 -16.51 -2.34
N ASN A 243 -2.34 -15.76 -1.24
CA ASN A 243 -1.14 -15.05 -0.77
C ASN A 243 -0.03 -16.04 -0.38
N LEU A 244 -0.38 -17.13 0.32
CA LEU A 244 0.58 -18.18 0.62
C LEU A 244 1.09 -18.87 -0.64
N ALA A 245 0.22 -19.13 -1.61
CA ALA A 245 0.61 -19.68 -2.90
C ALA A 245 1.60 -18.78 -3.64
N ALA A 246 1.41 -17.45 -3.59
CA ALA A 246 2.34 -16.50 -4.19
C ALA A 246 3.76 -16.60 -3.58
N VAL A 247 3.86 -16.76 -2.25
CA VAL A 247 5.16 -16.98 -1.57
C VAL A 247 5.78 -18.32 -2.01
N TRP A 248 4.99 -19.39 -2.15
CA TRP A 248 5.51 -20.67 -2.65
C TRP A 248 5.97 -20.59 -4.10
N ILE A 249 5.28 -19.81 -4.95
CA ILE A 249 5.73 -19.55 -6.34
C ILE A 249 7.08 -18.84 -6.35
N GLU A 250 7.25 -17.83 -5.52
CA GLU A 250 8.51 -17.09 -5.39
C GLU A 250 9.66 -17.99 -4.94
N LYS A 251 9.38 -18.92 -4.00
CA LYS A 251 10.35 -19.94 -3.53
C LYS A 251 10.61 -21.06 -4.56
N GLY A 252 9.89 -21.10 -5.68
CA GLY A 252 9.96 -22.19 -6.67
C GLY A 252 9.30 -23.50 -6.23
N ASN A 253 8.54 -23.48 -5.13
CA ASN A 253 7.86 -24.66 -4.57
C ASN A 253 6.46 -24.78 -5.20
N TYR A 254 6.42 -25.18 -6.48
CA TYR A 254 5.19 -25.19 -7.27
C TYR A 254 4.15 -26.21 -6.81
N SER A 255 4.56 -27.34 -6.20
CA SER A 255 3.65 -28.33 -5.63
C SER A 255 2.86 -27.78 -4.45
N GLU A 256 3.53 -27.06 -3.55
CA GLU A 256 2.92 -26.36 -2.42
C GLU A 256 2.01 -25.23 -2.91
N ALA A 257 2.50 -24.45 -3.87
CA ALA A 257 1.71 -23.38 -4.50
C ALA A 257 0.40 -23.92 -5.07
N ARG A 258 0.41 -25.05 -5.78
CA ARG A 258 -0.80 -25.68 -6.32
C ARG A 258 -1.77 -26.10 -5.23
N ARG A 259 -1.29 -26.69 -4.13
CA ARG A 259 -2.14 -27.07 -3.00
C ARG A 259 -2.88 -25.86 -2.42
N GLU A 260 -2.15 -24.78 -2.23
CA GLU A 260 -2.73 -23.53 -1.70
C GLU A 260 -3.71 -22.88 -2.71
N LEU A 261 -3.41 -22.94 -4.00
CA LEU A 261 -4.33 -22.47 -5.05
C LEU A 261 -5.60 -23.33 -5.14
N ASP A 262 -5.48 -24.65 -4.99
CA ASP A 262 -6.64 -25.55 -4.90
C ASP A 262 -7.54 -25.17 -3.72
N LEU A 263 -6.95 -24.86 -2.55
CA LEU A 263 -7.70 -24.38 -1.38
C LEU A 263 -8.36 -23.03 -1.66
N ALA A 264 -7.62 -22.05 -2.21
CA ALA A 264 -8.15 -20.76 -2.57
C ALA A 264 -9.36 -20.87 -3.51
N LEU A 265 -9.23 -21.68 -4.58
CA LEU A 265 -10.29 -21.92 -5.55
C LEU A 265 -11.40 -22.83 -5.00
N GLY A 266 -11.12 -23.59 -3.95
CA GLY A 266 -12.14 -24.31 -3.17
C GLY A 266 -13.05 -23.35 -2.41
N TYR A 267 -12.51 -22.28 -1.84
CA TYR A 267 -13.29 -21.22 -1.19
C TYR A 267 -14.01 -20.33 -2.21
N ASN A 268 -13.29 -19.90 -3.26
CA ASN A 268 -13.84 -19.05 -4.31
C ASN A 268 -13.33 -19.48 -5.70
N ARG A 269 -14.13 -20.25 -6.43
CA ARG A 269 -13.75 -20.77 -7.77
C ARG A 269 -13.47 -19.70 -8.81
N ALA A 270 -14.00 -18.51 -8.64
CA ALA A 270 -13.81 -17.38 -9.54
C ALA A 270 -12.78 -16.37 -9.02
N HIS A 271 -11.94 -16.75 -8.05
CA HIS A 271 -10.94 -15.84 -7.48
C HIS A 271 -9.90 -15.45 -8.53
N PRO A 272 -9.88 -14.18 -9.01
CA PRO A 272 -9.13 -13.84 -10.22
C PRO A 272 -7.61 -13.98 -10.05
N ALA A 273 -7.07 -13.66 -8.86
CA ALA A 273 -5.65 -13.78 -8.59
C ALA A 273 -5.22 -15.25 -8.50
N ALA A 274 -6.02 -16.12 -7.86
CA ALA A 274 -5.70 -17.54 -7.76
C ALA A 274 -5.74 -18.24 -9.13
N LEU A 275 -6.67 -17.88 -10.01
CA LEU A 275 -6.70 -18.40 -11.37
C LEU A 275 -5.44 -17.98 -12.16
N ARG A 276 -5.05 -16.71 -12.10
CA ARG A 276 -3.82 -16.23 -12.76
C ARG A 276 -2.57 -16.91 -12.20
N ASN A 277 -2.50 -17.10 -10.88
CA ASN A 277 -1.37 -17.79 -10.24
C ASN A 277 -1.33 -19.27 -10.64
N LEU A 278 -2.48 -19.93 -10.79
CA LEU A 278 -2.53 -21.31 -11.26
C LEU A 278 -2.03 -21.44 -12.70
N GLU A 279 -2.40 -20.52 -13.58
CA GLU A 279 -1.87 -20.44 -14.94
C GLU A 279 -0.36 -20.14 -14.96
N LEU A 280 0.11 -19.28 -14.06
CA LEU A 280 1.54 -18.99 -13.92
C LEU A 280 2.30 -20.23 -13.49
N VAL A 281 1.84 -20.95 -12.46
CA VAL A 281 2.46 -22.20 -12.00
C VAL A 281 2.47 -23.24 -13.11
N ALA A 282 1.38 -23.37 -13.89
CA ALA A 282 1.31 -24.29 -15.03
C ALA A 282 2.38 -24.03 -16.08
N ARG A 283 2.69 -22.76 -16.33
CA ARG A 283 3.78 -22.36 -17.25
C ARG A 283 5.17 -22.62 -16.68
N LEU A 284 5.33 -22.51 -15.35
CA LEU A 284 6.63 -22.66 -14.67
C LEU A 284 7.01 -24.13 -14.44
N ASP A 285 6.05 -25.00 -14.13
CA ASP A 285 6.29 -26.41 -13.82
C ASP A 285 5.93 -27.37 -14.96
N GLY A 286 5.36 -26.84 -16.06
CA GLY A 286 4.95 -27.62 -17.24
C GLY A 286 3.69 -28.47 -17.06
N ASN A 287 3.04 -28.40 -15.90
CA ASN A 287 1.80 -29.14 -15.64
C ASN A 287 0.57 -28.30 -15.97
N PRO A 288 -0.49 -28.86 -16.59
CA PRO A 288 -1.65 -28.08 -16.98
C PRO A 288 -2.36 -27.42 -15.77
N ALA A 289 -2.95 -26.26 -16.01
CA ALA A 289 -3.77 -25.53 -15.05
C ALA A 289 -5.17 -26.18 -14.92
N THR A 290 -5.25 -27.34 -14.28
CA THR A 290 -6.51 -28.06 -14.09
C THR A 290 -7.09 -27.73 -12.71
N LEU A 291 -8.35 -27.29 -12.70
CA LEU A 291 -9.10 -27.16 -11.43
C LEU A 291 -9.50 -28.55 -10.97
N LYS A 292 -9.09 -28.95 -9.77
CA LYS A 292 -9.61 -30.16 -9.13
C LYS A 292 -11.11 -29.99 -8.89
N ALA A 293 -11.87 -31.03 -9.26
CA ALA A 293 -13.27 -31.10 -8.86
C ALA A 293 -13.33 -31.10 -7.33
N LYS A 294 -14.16 -30.23 -6.74
CA LYS A 294 -14.40 -30.27 -5.30
C LYS A 294 -14.93 -31.68 -4.97
N PRO A 295 -14.30 -32.42 -4.04
CA PRO A 295 -14.85 -33.70 -3.63
C PRO A 295 -16.31 -33.49 -3.22
N LEU A 296 -17.21 -34.27 -3.79
CA LEU A 296 -18.58 -34.31 -3.30
C LEU A 296 -18.48 -34.76 -1.84
N ASP A 297 -18.91 -33.90 -0.90
CA ASP A 297 -19.00 -34.27 0.49
C ASP A 297 -19.93 -35.51 0.55
N PRO A 298 -19.41 -36.71 0.91
CA PRO A 298 -20.23 -37.91 0.93
C PRO A 298 -21.39 -37.81 1.94
N ASN A 299 -21.29 -36.86 2.90
CA ASN A 299 -22.32 -36.58 3.90
C ASN A 299 -23.20 -35.37 3.54
N ALA A 300 -22.99 -34.75 2.37
CA ALA A 300 -23.87 -33.68 1.90
C ALA A 300 -25.22 -34.26 1.52
N THR A 301 -26.11 -34.38 2.50
CA THR A 301 -27.50 -34.77 2.28
C THR A 301 -28.17 -33.80 1.29
N ARG A 302 -29.13 -34.33 0.50
CA ARG A 302 -29.92 -33.55 -0.48
C ARG A 302 -30.52 -32.26 0.15
N ASP A 303 -30.77 -32.29 1.46
CA ASP A 303 -31.31 -31.17 2.24
C ASP A 303 -30.36 -29.99 2.39
N THR A 304 -29.05 -30.19 2.58
CA THR A 304 -28.10 -29.09 2.71
C THR A 304 -27.92 -28.32 1.39
N ARG A 305 -28.10 -28.98 0.26
CA ARG A 305 -28.08 -28.36 -1.06
C ARG A 305 -29.30 -27.42 -1.26
N TRP A 306 -30.48 -27.89 -0.84
CA TRP A 306 -31.72 -27.11 -0.88
C TRP A 306 -31.73 -25.97 0.13
N GLN A 307 -31.17 -26.13 1.31
CA GLN A 307 -31.04 -25.08 2.29
C GLN A 307 -30.09 -23.98 1.81
N ARG A 308 -28.96 -24.33 1.20
CA ARG A 308 -28.03 -23.35 0.56
C ARG A 308 -28.69 -22.64 -0.62
N TYR A 309 -29.44 -23.34 -1.44
CA TYR A 309 -30.19 -22.77 -2.54
C TYR A 309 -31.31 -21.82 -2.04
N ARG A 310 -32.04 -22.19 -1.02
CA ARG A 310 -33.04 -21.33 -0.35
C ARG A 310 -32.42 -20.11 0.28
N THR A 311 -31.25 -20.23 0.91
CA THR A 311 -30.52 -19.12 1.52
C THR A 311 -29.97 -18.16 0.44
N ALA A 312 -29.48 -18.71 -0.67
CA ALA A 312 -29.06 -17.90 -1.82
C ALA A 312 -30.22 -17.16 -2.49
N LEU A 313 -31.35 -17.86 -2.70
CA LEU A 313 -32.58 -17.22 -3.21
C LEU A 313 -33.13 -16.16 -2.24
N ARG A 314 -33.12 -16.42 -0.92
CA ARG A 314 -33.55 -15.42 0.06
C ARG A 314 -32.68 -14.15 0.02
N LYS A 315 -31.36 -14.29 -0.16
CA LYS A 315 -30.46 -13.14 -0.33
C LYS A 315 -30.68 -12.36 -1.64
N LEU A 316 -31.18 -13.03 -2.67
CA LEU A 316 -31.50 -12.40 -3.96
C LEU A 316 -32.85 -11.69 -3.99
N PHE A 317 -33.84 -12.19 -3.24
CA PHE A 317 -35.23 -11.68 -3.26
C PHE A 317 -35.65 -10.94 -1.99
N VAL A 318 -34.90 -11.07 -0.89
CA VAL A 318 -35.11 -10.30 0.34
C VAL A 318 -33.83 -9.52 0.53
N GLY A 319 -33.85 -8.22 0.22
CA GLY A 319 -32.75 -7.32 0.51
C GLY A 319 -32.30 -7.41 1.97
N PRO A 320 -31.13 -6.84 2.35
CA PRO A 320 -30.64 -6.89 3.71
C PRO A 320 -31.76 -6.44 4.65
N LEU A 321 -32.08 -7.28 5.64
CA LEU A 321 -33.03 -6.94 6.70
C LEU A 321 -32.50 -5.68 7.39
N ASP A 322 -33.18 -4.56 7.16
CA ASP A 322 -32.94 -3.32 7.88
C ASP A 322 -33.36 -3.52 9.35
N ASN A 323 -32.38 -3.75 10.20
CA ASN A 323 -32.55 -3.85 11.65
C ASN A 323 -32.75 -2.49 12.33
N SER A 324 -33.02 -1.41 11.57
CA SER A 324 -33.17 -0.05 12.06
C SER A 324 -34.61 0.43 12.20
N ARG A 325 -35.61 -0.45 12.35
CA ARG A 325 -36.95 0.00 12.72
C ARG A 325 -37.01 0.19 14.25
N PRO A 326 -37.25 1.39 14.74
CA PRO A 326 -37.55 1.61 16.13
C PRO A 326 -38.89 0.96 16.49
N ASP A 327 -38.94 0.36 17.67
CA ASP A 327 -40.12 -0.29 18.26
C ASP A 327 -41.36 0.59 18.13
N ALA A 328 -42.44 0.00 17.64
CA ALA A 328 -43.73 0.63 17.62
C ALA A 328 -44.23 0.91 19.07
N PRO A 329 -44.90 2.02 19.36
CA PRO A 329 -45.33 2.34 20.70
C PRO A 329 -46.39 1.34 21.16
N LYS A 330 -46.20 0.77 22.36
CA LYS A 330 -47.17 -0.09 23.04
C LYS A 330 -48.44 0.71 23.23
N SER A 331 -49.54 0.20 22.68
CA SER A 331 -50.88 0.72 22.94
C SER A 331 -51.20 0.72 24.44
N ALA A 332 -51.49 1.88 24.99
CA ALA A 332 -52.06 2.01 26.33
C ALA A 332 -53.45 1.35 26.34
N SER A 333 -53.59 0.28 27.12
CA SER A 333 -54.89 -0.25 27.50
C SER A 333 -55.55 0.68 28.51
N ALA A 334 -56.71 1.11 28.17
CA ALA A 334 -57.61 1.88 29.04
C ALA A 334 -58.08 0.99 30.24
N HIS A 335 -58.00 1.55 31.42
CA HIS A 335 -59.01 1.46 32.48
C HIS A 335 -59.00 2.75 33.27
#